data_0dba4b1710bf8d617052cb6aa8e34c14
#
_entry.id   0dba4b1710bf8d617052cb6aa8e34c14
#
_cell.length_a   1.000
_cell.length_b   1.000
_cell.length_c   1.000
_cell.angle_alpha   90.00
_cell.angle_beta   90.00
_cell.angle_gamma   90.00
#
_symmetry.space_group_name_H-M   'P 1'
#
loop_
_entity.id
_entity.type
_entity.pdbx_description
1 polymer ?
#
loop_
_entity_poly.entity_id
_entity_poly.type
_entity_poly.pdbx_seq_one_letter_code
_entity_poly.pdbx_strand_id
1 'polypeptide(L)'
;MKYCKFIILLLFCALLMNFQCDNDDVRQTDSCDGPVLVDNTTYQMSESSFYIVITAIIEDDCLNVNISSSGCDGSIWDLALRDSEDIAESMPPQRYLKLILVNNEDCLAVFNKEQSFDLSELRIDGVNQVILNIEDFPEALRYSY
;
A
#
# COMPACT_ATOMS: atom_id res chain seq x y z
N MET A 1 -60.05 -16.56 17.54
CA MET A 1 -58.85 -17.32 17.15
C MET A 1 -58.16 -16.83 15.85
N LYS A 2 -58.80 -16.05 14.96
CA LYS A 2 -58.13 -15.51 13.74
C LYS A 2 -57.12 -14.37 14.01
N TYR A 3 -57.36 -13.53 15.01
CA TYR A 3 -56.52 -12.40 15.35
C TYR A 3 -55.23 -12.80 16.06
N CYS A 4 -55.20 -13.90 16.80
CA CYS A 4 -54.01 -14.39 17.49
C CYS A 4 -52.92 -14.83 16.51
N LYS A 5 -53.26 -15.43 15.37
CA LYS A 5 -52.30 -15.80 14.31
C LYS A 5 -51.73 -14.60 13.61
N PHE A 6 -52.49 -13.52 13.46
CA PHE A 6 -52.04 -12.29 12.81
C PHE A 6 -51.04 -11.52 13.69
N ILE A 7 -51.27 -11.51 15.01
CA ILE A 7 -50.38 -10.87 15.99
C ILE A 7 -49.05 -11.63 16.08
N ILE A 8 -49.08 -12.97 16.06
CA ILE A 8 -47.84 -13.79 16.07
C ILE A 8 -47.04 -13.59 14.79
N LEU A 9 -47.67 -13.45 13.62
CA LEU A 9 -47.01 -13.20 12.36
C LEU A 9 -46.35 -11.81 12.32
N LEU A 10 -47.03 -10.79 12.86
CA LEU A 10 -46.46 -9.43 12.98
C LEU A 10 -45.29 -9.35 13.96
N LEU A 11 -45.34 -10.08 15.08
CA LEU A 11 -44.24 -10.17 16.03
C LEU A 11 -43.03 -10.88 15.41
N PHE A 12 -43.24 -11.90 14.60
CA PHE A 12 -42.17 -12.62 13.92
C PHE A 12 -41.50 -11.78 12.82
N CYS A 13 -42.27 -10.99 12.08
CA CYS A 13 -41.69 -10.00 11.13
C CYS A 13 -40.88 -8.91 11.82
N ALA A 14 -41.29 -8.44 13.00
CA ALA A 14 -40.53 -7.42 13.75
C ALA A 14 -39.18 -7.94 14.28
N LEU A 15 -39.05 -9.25 14.55
CA LEU A 15 -37.81 -9.89 14.98
C LEU A 15 -36.81 -10.10 13.85
N LEU A 16 -37.25 -10.07 12.59
CA LEU A 16 -36.39 -10.23 11.43
C LEU A 16 -35.73 -8.90 10.94
N MET A 17 -36.21 -7.77 11.46
CA MET A 17 -35.68 -6.45 11.06
C MET A 17 -34.47 -5.99 11.87
N ASN A 18 -33.95 -6.79 12.80
CA ASN A 18 -32.76 -6.47 13.58
C ASN A 18 -31.46 -7.06 13.00
N PHE A 19 -31.44 -7.44 11.71
CA PHE A 19 -30.16 -7.55 11.00
C PHE A 19 -29.72 -6.14 10.59
N GLN A 20 -29.29 -5.35 11.57
CA GLN A 20 -28.34 -4.29 11.30
C GLN A 20 -27.06 -4.99 10.91
N CYS A 21 -26.70 -4.92 9.62
CA CYS A 21 -25.29 -5.00 9.26
C CYS A 21 -24.62 -3.89 10.04
N ASP A 22 -23.83 -4.24 11.03
CA ASP A 22 -22.76 -3.36 11.46
C ASP A 22 -21.93 -3.11 10.18
N ASN A 23 -22.14 -1.93 9.60
CA ASN A 23 -21.10 -1.37 8.79
C ASN A 23 -19.94 -1.15 9.78
N ASP A 24 -19.03 -2.12 9.85
CA ASP A 24 -17.68 -1.77 10.22
C ASP A 24 -17.37 -0.53 9.38
N ASP A 25 -17.24 0.61 10.06
CA ASP A 25 -16.62 1.78 9.48
C ASP A 25 -15.21 1.31 9.06
N VAL A 26 -15.13 0.70 7.88
CA VAL A 26 -13.90 0.68 7.12
C VAL A 26 -13.60 2.16 6.99
N ARG A 27 -12.73 2.67 7.87
CA ARG A 27 -12.02 3.90 7.60
C ARG A 27 -11.63 3.78 6.14
N GLN A 28 -12.27 4.57 5.33
CA GLN A 28 -11.83 4.82 3.97
C GLN A 28 -10.53 5.62 4.16
N THR A 29 -9.46 4.91 4.48
CA THR A 29 -8.11 5.41 4.27
C THR A 29 -8.08 5.68 2.79
N ASP A 30 -7.76 6.90 2.40
CA ASP A 30 -7.46 7.23 1.01
C ASP A 30 -6.53 6.13 0.55
N SER A 31 -7.07 5.18 -0.23
CA SER A 31 -6.35 3.95 -0.54
C SER A 31 -5.21 4.33 -1.45
N CYS A 32 -3.98 4.04 -1.01
CA CYS A 32 -2.82 4.15 -1.87
C CYS A 32 -3.03 3.33 -3.16
N ASP A 33 -2.33 3.66 -4.24
CA ASP A 33 -2.52 3.02 -5.55
C ASP A 33 -2.18 1.52 -5.55
N GLY A 34 -1.29 1.10 -4.65
CA GLY A 34 -0.91 -0.30 -4.55
C GLY A 34 -0.33 -0.68 -3.19
N PRO A 35 -0.23 -1.98 -2.90
CA PRO A 35 0.40 -2.47 -1.67
C PRO A 35 1.92 -2.48 -1.77
N VAL A 36 2.61 -2.42 -0.62
CA VAL A 36 3.96 -2.95 -0.51
C VAL A 36 3.88 -4.47 -0.39
N LEU A 37 4.77 -5.20 -1.08
CA LEU A 37 4.85 -6.66 -0.92
C LEU A 37 6.08 -7.02 -0.08
N VAL A 38 5.83 -7.68 1.04
CA VAL A 38 6.85 -8.19 1.97
C VAL A 38 7.25 -9.58 1.50
N ASP A 39 8.34 -9.67 0.73
CA ASP A 39 8.81 -10.92 0.12
C ASP A 39 10.28 -10.80 -0.29
N ASN A 40 11.16 -11.41 0.51
CA ASN A 40 12.60 -11.37 0.27
C ASN A 40 13.00 -12.06 -1.06
N THR A 41 12.28 -13.09 -1.47
CA THR A 41 12.60 -13.78 -2.74
C THR A 41 12.44 -12.84 -3.92
N THR A 42 11.30 -12.16 -4.01
CA THR A 42 11.06 -11.19 -5.09
C THR A 42 11.91 -9.94 -4.93
N TYR A 43 12.21 -9.49 -3.70
CA TYR A 43 13.15 -8.40 -3.46
C TYR A 43 14.52 -8.68 -4.08
N GLN A 44 15.09 -9.88 -3.85
CA GLN A 44 16.41 -10.25 -4.34
C GLN A 44 16.46 -10.55 -5.85
N MET A 45 15.41 -11.18 -6.37
CA MET A 45 15.40 -11.69 -7.75
C MET A 45 14.83 -10.70 -8.78
N SER A 46 14.11 -9.67 -8.35
CA SER A 46 13.52 -8.74 -9.31
C SER A 46 14.55 -7.80 -9.88
N GLU A 47 14.57 -7.74 -11.20
CA GLU A 47 15.32 -6.73 -11.96
C GLU A 47 14.43 -5.52 -12.23
N SER A 48 15.02 -4.34 -12.28
CA SER A 48 14.32 -3.09 -12.55
C SER A 48 14.86 -2.45 -13.81
N SER A 49 13.98 -1.86 -14.62
CA SER A 49 14.37 -0.91 -15.65
C SER A 49 14.99 0.32 -14.98
N PHE A 50 15.83 1.04 -15.72
CA PHE A 50 16.47 2.26 -15.20
C PHE A 50 15.43 3.35 -14.91
N TYR A 51 15.54 3.97 -13.74
CA TYR A 51 14.77 5.14 -13.34
C TYR A 51 15.59 6.02 -12.40
N ILE A 52 15.10 7.23 -12.16
CA ILE A 52 15.60 8.15 -11.12
C ILE A 52 14.43 8.50 -10.22
N VAL A 53 14.59 8.34 -8.92
CA VAL A 53 13.61 8.84 -7.94
C VAL A 53 13.78 10.35 -7.82
N ILE A 54 12.72 11.09 -8.12
CA ILE A 54 12.67 12.56 -7.99
C ILE A 54 12.27 12.93 -6.57
N THR A 55 11.20 12.31 -6.06
CA THR A 55 10.71 12.50 -4.70
C THR A 55 10.17 11.20 -4.12
N ALA A 56 10.31 11.05 -2.81
CA ALA A 56 9.67 10.00 -2.03
C ALA A 56 9.23 10.63 -0.70
N ILE A 57 7.91 10.67 -0.46
CA ILE A 57 7.31 11.36 0.70
C ILE A 57 6.26 10.44 1.31
N ILE A 58 6.26 10.34 2.64
CA ILE A 58 5.23 9.60 3.37
C ILE A 58 4.16 10.58 3.85
N GLU A 59 2.91 10.31 3.47
CA GLU A 59 1.72 10.99 3.95
C GLU A 59 0.77 9.95 4.51
N ASP A 60 0.47 10.04 5.80
CA ASP A 60 -0.27 9.02 6.56
C ASP A 60 0.36 7.62 6.38
N ASP A 61 -0.36 6.68 5.79
CA ASP A 61 0.10 5.32 5.53
C ASP A 61 0.59 5.11 4.09
N CYS A 62 0.64 6.16 3.27
CA CYS A 62 1.05 6.08 1.87
C CYS A 62 2.46 6.63 1.64
N LEU A 63 3.31 5.84 1.00
CA LEU A 63 4.56 6.31 0.40
C LEU A 63 4.27 6.80 -1.02
N ASN A 64 4.27 8.09 -1.22
CA ASN A 64 4.15 8.74 -2.52
C ASN A 64 5.52 8.85 -3.19
N VAL A 65 5.72 8.22 -4.32
CA VAL A 65 6.95 8.30 -5.11
C VAL A 65 6.69 8.96 -6.46
N ASN A 66 7.63 9.79 -6.88
CA ASN A 66 7.70 10.33 -8.23
C ASN A 66 9.02 9.87 -8.84
N ILE A 67 8.95 9.17 -9.95
CA ILE A 67 10.12 8.69 -10.69
C ILE A 67 10.18 9.32 -12.07
N SER A 68 11.37 9.35 -12.64
CA SER A 68 11.64 9.71 -14.04
C SER A 68 12.31 8.56 -14.75
N SER A 69 11.85 8.22 -15.95
CA SER A 69 12.48 7.23 -16.83
C SER A 69 12.27 7.60 -18.30
N SER A 70 12.96 6.89 -19.20
CA SER A 70 12.75 7.05 -20.65
C SER A 70 11.63 6.14 -21.12
N GLY A 71 10.79 6.63 -22.05
CA GLY A 71 9.69 5.87 -22.60
C GLY A 71 8.93 6.66 -23.67
N CYS A 72 7.81 6.10 -24.13
CA CYS A 72 6.94 6.71 -25.12
C CYS A 72 5.92 7.67 -24.46
N ASP A 73 5.25 7.22 -23.40
CA ASP A 73 4.30 8.01 -22.61
C ASP A 73 4.15 7.51 -21.17
N GLY A 74 4.81 6.43 -20.78
CA GLY A 74 4.76 5.85 -19.43
C GLY A 74 3.45 5.13 -19.08
N SER A 75 2.52 5.00 -20.03
CA SER A 75 1.18 4.43 -19.77
C SER A 75 1.20 2.95 -19.42
N ILE A 76 2.19 2.21 -19.94
CA ILE A 76 2.36 0.77 -19.67
C ILE A 76 3.44 0.47 -18.63
N TRP A 77 3.96 1.49 -17.97
CA TRP A 77 4.92 1.26 -16.90
C TRP A 77 4.23 0.63 -15.68
N ASP A 78 4.79 -0.44 -15.19
CA ASP A 78 4.38 -1.05 -13.92
C ASP A 78 5.43 -0.77 -12.85
N LEU A 79 4.99 -0.17 -11.74
CA LEU A 79 5.85 0.20 -10.62
C LEU A 79 5.41 -0.58 -9.39
N ALA A 80 6.34 -1.28 -8.76
CA ALA A 80 6.09 -2.09 -7.59
C ALA A 80 7.08 -1.79 -6.46
N LEU A 81 6.61 -1.85 -5.21
CA LEU A 81 7.44 -1.72 -4.02
C LEU A 81 7.59 -3.07 -3.32
N ARG A 82 8.83 -3.47 -3.03
CA ARG A 82 9.17 -4.73 -2.36
C ARG A 82 9.92 -4.44 -1.06
N ASP A 83 9.60 -5.20 -0.03
CA ASP A 83 10.33 -5.21 1.24
C ASP A 83 11.16 -6.49 1.36
N SER A 84 12.37 -6.37 1.88
CA SER A 84 13.32 -7.48 2.01
C SER A 84 13.00 -8.49 3.11
N GLU A 85 11.95 -8.28 3.90
CA GLU A 85 11.65 -8.98 5.16
C GLU A 85 12.71 -8.77 6.27
N ASP A 86 13.90 -8.25 5.93
CA ASP A 86 14.95 -8.01 6.90
C ASP A 86 14.64 -6.76 7.74
N ILE A 87 14.72 -6.94 9.07
CA ILE A 87 14.54 -5.85 10.04
C ILE A 87 15.86 -5.67 10.79
N ALA A 88 16.50 -4.51 10.61
CA ALA A 88 17.66 -4.17 11.42
C ALA A 88 17.22 -3.74 12.82
N GLU A 89 17.79 -4.40 13.84
CA GLU A 89 17.56 -4.11 15.25
C GLU A 89 18.26 -2.82 15.67
N SER A 90 17.61 -1.68 15.41
CA SER A 90 18.04 -0.34 15.81
C SER A 90 16.90 0.40 16.51
N MET A 91 17.11 1.61 16.98
CA MET A 91 16.07 2.45 17.57
C MET A 91 15.95 3.79 16.80
N PRO A 92 14.94 3.98 15.98
CA PRO A 92 13.90 3.02 15.55
C PRO A 92 14.44 1.84 14.72
N PRO A 93 13.70 0.71 14.64
CA PRO A 93 14.07 -0.37 13.73
C PRO A 93 14.05 0.11 12.27
N GLN A 94 14.77 -0.61 11.40
CA GLN A 94 14.89 -0.24 9.98
C GLN A 94 14.47 -1.39 9.07
N ARG A 95 13.83 -1.04 7.96
CA ARG A 95 13.47 -1.96 6.87
C ARG A 95 14.09 -1.50 5.56
N TYR A 96 14.25 -2.42 4.63
CA TYR A 96 14.91 -2.19 3.34
C TYR A 96 13.94 -2.46 2.20
N LEU A 97 13.73 -1.45 1.39
CA LEU A 97 12.75 -1.45 0.31
C LEU A 97 13.46 -1.34 -1.04
N LYS A 98 12.86 -1.95 -2.05
CA LYS A 98 13.27 -1.85 -3.44
C LYS A 98 12.09 -1.45 -4.29
N LEU A 99 12.26 -0.37 -5.05
CA LEU A 99 11.30 0.06 -6.06
C LEU A 99 11.68 -0.61 -7.39
N ILE A 100 10.72 -1.24 -8.04
CA ILE A 100 10.92 -2.00 -9.27
C ILE A 100 10.05 -1.40 -10.35
N LEU A 101 10.69 -0.92 -11.42
CA LEU A 101 10.03 -0.45 -12.63
C LEU A 101 10.12 -1.52 -13.71
N VAL A 102 8.97 -1.97 -14.22
CA VAL A 102 8.89 -2.73 -15.46
C VAL A 102 8.48 -1.76 -16.58
N ASN A 103 9.42 -1.51 -17.48
CA ASN A 103 9.23 -0.60 -18.61
C ASN A 103 9.62 -1.31 -19.90
N ASN A 104 8.65 -1.53 -20.78
CA ASN A 104 8.83 -2.19 -22.07
C ASN A 104 8.68 -1.20 -23.23
N GLU A 105 8.86 0.09 -23.00
CA GLU A 105 8.79 1.13 -24.01
C GLU A 105 10.16 1.42 -24.60
N ASP A 106 10.28 1.46 -25.93
CA ASP A 106 11.55 1.64 -26.66
C ASP A 106 11.84 3.11 -27.02
N CYS A 107 10.99 4.07 -26.59
CA CYS A 107 11.21 5.49 -26.89
C CYS A 107 12.22 6.13 -25.91
N LEU A 108 12.86 7.21 -26.35
CA LEU A 108 13.88 7.93 -25.60
C LEU A 108 13.39 9.24 -24.96
N ALA A 109 12.10 9.54 -25.06
CA ALA A 109 11.53 10.70 -24.37
C ALA A 109 11.52 10.44 -22.85
N VAL A 110 11.65 11.50 -22.06
CA VAL A 110 11.66 11.40 -20.60
C VAL A 110 10.29 11.76 -20.05
N PHE A 111 9.74 10.87 -19.25
CA PHE A 111 8.45 11.05 -18.56
C PHE A 111 8.62 10.83 -17.08
N ASN A 112 7.66 11.36 -16.31
CA ASN A 112 7.53 11.13 -14.88
C ASN A 112 6.30 10.27 -14.61
N LYS A 113 6.42 9.40 -13.59
CA LYS A 113 5.31 8.62 -13.06
C LYS A 113 5.24 8.82 -11.55
N GLU A 114 4.03 9.10 -11.08
CA GLU A 114 3.70 9.14 -9.67
C GLU A 114 2.91 7.90 -9.31
N GLN A 115 3.19 7.34 -8.15
CA GLN A 115 2.47 6.21 -7.59
C GLN A 115 2.62 6.19 -6.07
N SER A 116 1.56 5.76 -5.38
CA SER A 116 1.53 5.62 -3.93
C SER A 116 1.46 4.15 -3.51
N PHE A 117 2.10 3.83 -2.38
CA PHE A 117 2.15 2.47 -1.83
C PHE A 117 1.72 2.45 -0.37
N ASP A 118 0.82 1.54 -0.02
CA ASP A 118 0.37 1.32 1.35
C ASP A 118 1.48 0.66 2.17
N LEU A 119 1.88 1.34 3.25
CA LEU A 119 2.96 0.93 4.15
C LEU A 119 2.46 0.15 5.38
N SER A 120 1.17 -0.09 5.52
CA SER A 120 0.58 -0.69 6.73
C SER A 120 1.18 -2.05 7.07
N GLU A 121 1.53 -2.86 6.06
CA GLU A 121 2.20 -4.16 6.23
C GLU A 121 3.63 -4.05 6.78
N LEU A 122 4.24 -2.86 6.76
CA LEU A 122 5.59 -2.63 7.28
C LEU A 122 5.61 -2.31 8.77
N ARG A 123 4.46 -2.18 9.40
CA ARG A 123 4.34 -1.91 10.83
C ARG A 123 4.93 -3.05 11.64
N ILE A 124 5.55 -2.72 12.77
CA ILE A 124 6.19 -3.67 13.66
C ILE A 124 5.48 -3.58 15.01
N ASP A 125 5.02 -4.72 15.52
CA ASP A 125 4.32 -4.78 16.80
C ASP A 125 5.17 -4.23 17.95
N GLY A 126 4.55 -3.39 18.78
CA GLY A 126 5.20 -2.81 19.96
C GLY A 126 6.07 -1.58 19.70
N VAL A 127 6.16 -1.12 18.44
CA VAL A 127 6.80 0.15 18.08
C VAL A 127 5.83 1.04 17.30
N ASN A 128 6.07 2.34 17.28
CA ASN A 128 5.21 3.32 16.62
C ASN A 128 5.89 4.05 15.47
N GLN A 129 7.08 3.59 15.07
CA GLN A 129 7.84 4.16 13.96
C GLN A 129 8.87 3.18 13.44
N VAL A 130 9.16 3.27 12.15
CA VAL A 130 10.20 2.50 11.46
C VAL A 130 10.93 3.42 10.48
N ILE A 131 12.22 3.16 10.26
CA ILE A 131 13.00 3.83 9.22
C ILE A 131 12.95 2.96 7.97
N LEU A 132 12.59 3.55 6.84
CA LEU A 132 12.53 2.91 5.54
C LEU A 132 13.73 3.36 4.70
N ASN A 133 14.53 2.41 4.27
CA ASN A 133 15.66 2.64 3.38
C ASN A 133 15.29 2.08 2.00
N ILE A 134 15.12 2.97 1.02
CA ILE A 134 14.80 2.58 -0.36
C ILE A 134 16.13 2.46 -1.13
N GLU A 135 16.31 1.32 -1.83
CA GLU A 135 17.49 1.09 -2.66
C GLU A 135 17.65 2.22 -3.68
N ASP A 136 18.89 2.71 -3.87
CA ASP A 136 19.24 3.84 -4.75
C ASP A 136 18.60 5.19 -4.42
N PHE A 137 17.94 5.32 -3.26
CA PHE A 137 17.44 6.60 -2.77
C PHE A 137 18.29 7.04 -1.55
N PRO A 138 18.90 8.24 -1.56
CA PRO A 138 19.91 8.61 -0.57
C PRO A 138 19.35 8.96 0.82
N GLU A 139 18.03 9.17 0.93
CA GLU A 139 17.40 9.62 2.15
C GLU A 139 16.64 8.47 2.81
N ALA A 140 16.91 8.26 4.10
CA ALA A 140 16.11 7.36 4.91
C ALA A 140 14.80 8.04 5.32
N LEU A 141 13.67 7.39 5.09
CA LEU A 141 12.35 7.92 5.38
C LEU A 141 11.87 7.42 6.74
N ARG A 142 11.24 8.29 7.52
CA ARG A 142 10.63 7.93 8.81
C ARG A 142 9.14 7.72 8.61
N TYR A 143 8.68 6.50 8.82
CA TYR A 143 7.25 6.15 8.87
C TYR A 143 6.81 6.04 10.34
N SER A 144 5.81 6.82 10.72
CA SER A 144 5.22 6.85 12.08
C SER A 144 3.73 6.53 12.01
N TYR A 145 3.22 5.66 12.89
CA TYR A 145 1.87 5.10 12.86
C TYR A 145 1.31 4.86 14.26
#